data_f601f3e93722f7407ed0cf8f2f6f19b7
#
_entry.id   f601f3e93722f7407ed0cf8f2f6f19b7
#
_cell.length_a   1.000
_cell.length_b   1.000
_cell.length_c   1.000
_cell.angle_alpha   90.00
_cell.angle_beta   90.00
_cell.angle_gamma   90.00
#
_symmetry.space_group_name_H-M   'P 1'
#
loop_
_entity.id
_entity.type
_entity.pdbx_description
1 polymer ?
#
loop_
_entity_poly.entity_id
_entity_poly.type
_entity_poly.pdbx_seq_one_letter_code
_entity_poly.pdbx_strand_id
1 'polypeptide(L)'
;MNKDILNKAIIHLSCDKKLKRLIDKYPKPKFEINNNHFDALTKSIIYQQLSGKVAKIIYARYVNLFKKQTPVAKDCLKLNEQKLRSIGLSKQKINYVYNVSEFFINNQNQFDFHNMAEQDIRKNLISIKGIGPWTIDMFMMFTIFKLDVLP
;
A
#
# COMPACT_ATOMS: atom_id res chain seq x y z
N MET A 1 -14.57 -2.38 2.84
CA MET A 1 -15.14 -3.59 3.49
C MET A 1 -16.54 -3.29 3.98
N ASN A 2 -17.51 -4.20 3.76
CA ASN A 2 -18.89 -4.02 4.17
C ASN A 2 -19.01 -4.06 5.71
N LYS A 3 -19.81 -3.14 6.31
CA LYS A 3 -20.02 -3.05 7.77
C LYS A 3 -20.57 -4.36 8.35
N ASP A 4 -21.39 -5.10 7.58
CA ASP A 4 -21.96 -6.37 8.04
C ASP A 4 -20.91 -7.47 8.19
N ILE A 5 -19.95 -7.54 7.27
CA ILE A 5 -18.83 -8.47 7.34
C ILE A 5 -17.97 -8.17 8.58
N LEU A 6 -17.67 -6.90 8.82
CA LEU A 6 -16.91 -6.48 10.00
C LEU A 6 -17.63 -6.84 11.29
N ASN A 7 -18.93 -6.59 11.38
CA ASN A 7 -19.71 -6.93 12.56
C ASN A 7 -19.75 -8.44 12.81
N LYS A 8 -19.95 -9.26 11.77
CA LYS A 8 -19.91 -10.73 11.88
C LYS A 8 -18.55 -11.21 12.37
N ALA A 9 -17.45 -10.64 11.83
CA ALA A 9 -16.09 -10.97 12.27
C ALA A 9 -15.85 -10.61 13.75
N ILE A 10 -16.30 -9.42 14.19
CA ILE A 10 -16.20 -8.98 15.59
C ILE A 10 -16.97 -9.94 16.51
N ILE A 11 -18.19 -10.32 16.15
CA ILE A 11 -19.01 -11.26 16.95
C ILE A 11 -18.27 -12.60 17.06
N HIS A 12 -17.80 -13.14 15.94
CA HIS A 12 -17.08 -14.42 15.91
C HIS A 12 -15.81 -14.39 16.78
N LEU A 13 -14.97 -13.37 16.60
CA LEU A 13 -13.73 -13.20 17.36
C LEU A 13 -13.97 -12.97 18.85
N SER A 14 -15.11 -12.38 19.22
CA SER A 14 -15.50 -12.12 20.62
C SER A 14 -15.84 -13.41 21.38
N CYS A 15 -15.99 -14.57 20.72
CA CYS A 15 -16.14 -15.87 21.37
C CYS A 15 -14.86 -16.26 22.13
N ASP A 16 -13.68 -15.81 21.69
CA ASP A 16 -12.44 -15.97 22.45
C ASP A 16 -12.32 -14.86 23.52
N LYS A 17 -12.15 -15.25 24.78
CA LYS A 17 -12.08 -14.33 25.92
C LYS A 17 -10.89 -13.36 25.84
N LYS A 18 -9.75 -13.76 25.24
CA LYS A 18 -8.57 -12.89 25.09
C LYS A 18 -8.79 -11.86 23.98
N LEU A 19 -9.30 -12.31 22.83
CA LEU A 19 -9.64 -11.43 21.72
C LEU A 19 -10.75 -10.44 22.09
N LYS A 20 -11.78 -10.89 22.83
CA LYS A 20 -12.84 -10.01 23.32
C LYS A 20 -12.29 -8.86 24.15
N ARG A 21 -11.36 -9.11 25.07
CA ARG A 21 -10.74 -8.03 25.88
C ARG A 21 -10.01 -7.00 25.01
N LEU A 22 -9.36 -7.43 23.92
CA LEU A 22 -8.71 -6.51 22.98
C LEU A 22 -9.73 -5.73 22.15
N ILE A 23 -10.78 -6.39 21.67
CA ILE A 23 -11.87 -5.76 20.93
C ILE A 23 -12.57 -4.69 21.77
N ASP A 24 -12.83 -4.98 23.04
CA ASP A 24 -13.49 -4.05 23.99
C ASP A 24 -12.56 -2.86 24.35
N LYS A 25 -11.24 -3.06 24.31
CA LYS A 25 -10.25 -2.04 24.68
C LYS A 25 -9.94 -1.05 23.55
N TYR A 26 -9.98 -1.49 22.30
CA TYR A 26 -9.57 -0.69 21.15
C TYR A 26 -10.76 -0.28 20.28
N PRO A 27 -10.70 0.91 19.62
CA PRO A 27 -11.77 1.31 18.70
C PRO A 27 -11.88 0.35 17.53
N LYS A 28 -13.11 0.23 16.99
CA LYS A 28 -13.33 -0.58 15.77
C LYS A 28 -12.45 -0.09 14.63
N PRO A 29 -11.82 -1.01 13.85
CA PRO A 29 -10.99 -0.61 12.71
C PRO A 29 -11.83 0.12 11.66
N LYS A 30 -11.25 1.18 11.10
CA LYS A 30 -11.83 1.90 9.96
C LYS A 30 -11.14 1.44 8.69
N PHE A 31 -11.93 1.00 7.73
CA PHE A 31 -11.44 0.56 6.42
C PHE A 31 -11.82 1.64 5.39
N GLU A 32 -10.89 2.53 5.10
CA GLU A 32 -11.07 3.58 4.11
C GLU A 32 -10.47 3.10 2.77
N ILE A 33 -11.30 3.06 1.73
CA ILE A 33 -10.85 2.66 0.40
C ILE A 33 -9.87 3.71 -0.11
N ASN A 34 -8.64 3.29 -0.40
CA ASN A 34 -7.65 4.12 -1.07
C ASN A 34 -7.55 3.71 -2.54
N ASN A 35 -8.12 4.52 -3.42
CA ASN A 35 -8.09 4.28 -4.86
C ASN A 35 -6.76 4.70 -5.52
N ASN A 36 -5.85 5.35 -4.79
CA ASN A 36 -4.52 5.66 -5.29
C ASN A 36 -3.58 4.48 -5.06
N HIS A 37 -3.73 3.45 -5.89
CA HIS A 37 -2.94 2.22 -5.81
C HIS A 37 -1.45 2.47 -6.05
N PHE A 38 -1.12 3.45 -6.90
CA PHE A 38 0.27 3.89 -7.11
C PHE A 38 0.89 4.38 -5.80
N ASP A 39 0.20 5.28 -5.10
CA ASP A 39 0.67 5.81 -3.82
C ASP A 39 0.79 4.72 -2.75
N ALA A 40 -0.17 3.79 -2.69
CA ALA A 40 -0.14 2.68 -1.74
C ALA A 40 1.11 1.79 -1.93
N LEU A 41 1.47 1.44 -3.18
CA LEU A 41 2.66 0.63 -3.47
C LEU A 41 3.96 1.42 -3.26
N THR A 42 4.03 2.68 -3.67
CA THR A 42 5.23 3.52 -3.43
C THR A 42 5.44 3.79 -1.94
N LYS A 43 4.38 3.99 -1.17
CA LYS A 43 4.43 4.07 0.29
C LYS A 43 5.02 2.79 0.90
N SER A 44 4.56 1.62 0.45
CA SER A 44 5.10 0.34 0.92
C SER A 44 6.60 0.23 0.68
N ILE A 45 7.11 0.62 -0.51
CA ILE A 45 8.54 0.65 -0.82
C ILE A 45 9.30 1.60 0.12
N ILE A 46 8.76 2.79 0.36
CA ILE A 46 9.40 3.78 1.25
C ILE A 46 9.54 3.21 2.66
N TYR A 47 8.55 2.47 3.13
CA TYR A 47 8.53 1.90 4.48
C TYR A 47 9.41 0.65 4.65
N GLN A 48 9.83 -0.04 3.57
CA GLN A 48 10.69 -1.23 3.67
C GLN A 48 11.95 -0.94 4.49
N GLN A 49 12.30 -1.84 5.42
CA GLN A 49 13.54 -1.82 6.22
C GLN A 49 13.79 -0.49 6.99
N LEU A 50 12.75 0.23 7.34
CA LEU A 50 12.83 1.45 8.15
C LEU A 50 11.96 1.34 9.40
N SER A 51 12.36 2.03 10.47
CA SER A 51 11.44 2.24 11.58
C SER A 51 10.25 3.09 11.14
N GLY A 52 9.07 2.83 11.70
CA GLY A 52 7.85 3.55 11.33
C GLY A 52 7.98 5.08 11.44
N LYS A 53 8.74 5.57 12.44
CA LYS A 53 8.98 7.02 12.63
C LYS A 53 9.77 7.61 11.45
N VAL A 54 10.87 6.97 11.05
CA VAL A 54 11.72 7.44 9.94
C VAL A 54 10.96 7.34 8.61
N ALA A 55 10.30 6.20 8.36
CA ALA A 55 9.52 5.99 7.15
C ALA A 55 8.43 7.06 6.98
N LYS A 56 7.72 7.41 8.06
CA LYS A 56 6.69 8.45 8.06
C LYS A 56 7.24 9.82 7.66
N ILE A 57 8.43 10.19 8.14
CA ILE A 57 9.08 11.46 7.78
C ILE A 57 9.45 11.49 6.30
N ILE A 58 10.09 10.40 5.80
CA ILE A 58 10.49 10.33 4.39
C ILE A 58 9.25 10.33 3.48
N TYR A 59 8.22 9.59 3.84
CA TYR A 59 6.97 9.56 3.08
C TYR A 59 6.28 10.92 3.05
N ALA A 60 6.22 11.65 4.15
CA ALA A 60 5.68 13.01 4.18
C ALA A 60 6.44 13.96 3.23
N ARG A 61 7.79 13.87 3.22
CA ARG A 61 8.62 14.63 2.28
C ARG A 61 8.35 14.21 0.82
N TYR A 62 8.17 12.90 0.56
CA TYR A 62 7.84 12.39 -0.76
C TYR A 62 6.51 12.95 -1.27
N VAL A 63 5.46 12.87 -0.46
CA VAL A 63 4.13 13.39 -0.81
C VAL A 63 4.16 14.90 -1.14
N ASN A 64 4.97 15.67 -0.40
CA ASN A 64 5.14 17.11 -0.61
C ASN A 64 5.82 17.48 -1.95
N LEU A 65 6.39 16.51 -2.68
CA LEU A 65 6.91 16.76 -4.03
C LEU A 65 5.81 16.85 -5.10
N PHE A 66 4.59 16.46 -4.77
CA PHE A 66 3.47 16.37 -5.70
C PHE A 66 2.45 17.49 -5.47
N LYS A 67 1.81 17.94 -6.56
CA LYS A 67 0.70 18.89 -6.47
C LYS A 67 -0.43 18.30 -5.62
N LYS A 68 -1.03 19.15 -4.78
CA LYS A 68 -2.09 18.75 -3.85
C LYS A 68 -1.71 17.57 -2.94
N GLN A 69 -0.41 17.34 -2.74
CA GLN A 69 0.10 16.22 -1.93
C GLN A 69 -0.47 14.84 -2.36
N THR A 70 -0.68 14.68 -3.65
CA THR A 70 -1.22 13.45 -4.23
C THR A 70 -0.19 12.86 -5.20
N PRO A 71 0.54 11.78 -4.80
CA PRO A 71 1.47 11.10 -5.68
C PRO A 71 0.79 10.53 -6.92
N VAL A 72 1.35 10.80 -8.10
CA VAL A 72 0.89 10.32 -9.40
C VAL A 72 2.07 9.78 -10.17
N ALA A 73 1.93 8.62 -10.80
CA ALA A 73 3.00 7.93 -11.51
C ALA A 73 3.69 8.81 -12.57
N LYS A 74 2.89 9.51 -13.39
CA LYS A 74 3.39 10.41 -14.44
C LYS A 74 4.26 11.55 -13.89
N ASP A 75 3.90 12.10 -12.73
CA ASP A 75 4.66 13.20 -12.14
C ASP A 75 5.88 12.66 -11.38
N CYS A 76 5.82 11.45 -10.85
CA CYS A 76 6.94 10.79 -10.21
C CYS A 76 8.11 10.59 -11.20
N LEU A 77 7.86 10.17 -12.44
CA LEU A 77 8.91 10.00 -13.47
C LEU A 77 9.57 11.31 -13.91
N LYS A 78 8.94 12.46 -13.63
CA LYS A 78 9.56 13.78 -13.91
C LYS A 78 10.50 14.22 -12.79
N LEU A 79 10.46 13.60 -11.63
CA LEU A 79 11.36 13.89 -10.52
C LEU A 79 12.73 13.25 -10.83
N ASN A 80 13.80 14.04 -10.72
CA ASN A 80 15.14 13.50 -10.88
C ASN A 80 15.63 12.76 -9.63
N GLU A 81 16.65 11.91 -9.81
CA GLU A 81 17.24 11.11 -8.73
C GLU A 81 17.73 11.98 -7.57
N GLN A 82 18.34 13.14 -7.85
CA GLN A 82 18.88 14.04 -6.82
C GLN A 82 17.77 14.53 -5.88
N LYS A 83 16.61 14.89 -6.43
CA LYS A 83 15.45 15.35 -5.65
C LYS A 83 14.88 14.21 -4.78
N LEU A 84 14.82 12.99 -5.30
CA LEU A 84 14.38 11.84 -4.52
C LEU A 84 15.41 11.42 -3.45
N ARG A 85 16.70 11.59 -3.72
CA ARG A 85 17.76 11.42 -2.70
C ARG A 85 17.67 12.46 -1.58
N SER A 86 17.42 13.71 -1.90
CA SER A 86 17.37 14.80 -0.91
C SER A 86 16.27 14.63 0.14
N ILE A 87 15.21 13.88 -0.18
CA ILE A 87 14.16 13.55 0.80
C ILE A 87 14.49 12.33 1.68
N GLY A 88 15.59 11.62 1.40
CA GLY A 88 16.07 10.48 2.20
C GLY A 88 15.86 9.11 1.56
N LEU A 89 15.55 9.01 0.26
CA LEU A 89 15.45 7.73 -0.43
C LEU A 89 16.83 7.19 -0.84
N SER A 90 17.07 5.90 -0.62
CA SER A 90 18.23 5.21 -1.16
C SER A 90 18.11 5.04 -2.68
N LYS A 91 19.25 4.88 -3.38
CA LYS A 91 19.26 4.62 -4.83
C LYS A 91 18.36 3.44 -5.21
N GLN A 92 18.40 2.38 -4.43
CA GLN A 92 17.59 1.19 -4.65
C GLN A 92 16.09 1.50 -4.57
N LYS A 93 15.63 2.23 -3.54
CA LYS A 93 14.23 2.63 -3.41
C LYS A 93 13.77 3.57 -4.51
N ILE A 94 14.63 4.47 -4.97
CA ILE A 94 14.35 5.35 -6.10
C ILE A 94 14.07 4.53 -7.36
N ASN A 95 14.93 3.54 -7.66
CA ASN A 95 14.70 2.65 -8.80
C ASN A 95 13.39 1.88 -8.66
N TYR A 96 13.06 1.40 -7.45
CA TYR A 96 11.80 0.68 -7.22
C TYR A 96 10.57 1.59 -7.41
N VAL A 97 10.65 2.83 -6.96
CA VAL A 97 9.58 3.83 -7.16
C VAL A 97 9.39 4.13 -8.64
N TYR A 98 10.49 4.24 -9.42
CA TYR A 98 10.40 4.40 -10.88
C TYR A 98 9.79 3.18 -11.55
N ASN A 99 10.17 1.96 -11.17
CA ASN A 99 9.58 0.73 -11.74
C ASN A 99 8.06 0.67 -11.50
N VAL A 100 7.60 1.03 -10.29
CA VAL A 100 6.16 1.14 -10.02
C VAL A 100 5.52 2.21 -10.90
N SER A 101 6.18 3.36 -11.06
CA SER A 101 5.65 4.46 -11.89
C SER A 101 5.49 4.03 -13.35
N GLU A 102 6.50 3.38 -13.92
CA GLU A 102 6.47 2.84 -15.29
C GLU A 102 5.36 1.79 -15.45
N PHE A 103 5.23 0.89 -14.48
CA PHE A 103 4.17 -0.12 -14.49
C PHE A 103 2.79 0.54 -14.59
N PHE A 104 2.49 1.54 -13.77
CA PHE A 104 1.20 2.22 -13.79
C PHE A 104 0.96 3.04 -15.06
N ILE A 105 2.01 3.59 -15.69
CA ILE A 105 1.88 4.33 -16.94
C ILE A 105 1.65 3.37 -18.11
N ASN A 106 2.42 2.29 -18.21
CA ASN A 106 2.32 1.33 -19.30
C ASN A 106 1.01 0.54 -19.28
N ASN A 107 0.37 0.45 -18.11
CA ASN A 107 -0.86 -0.32 -17.90
C ASN A 107 -2.05 0.57 -17.51
N GLN A 108 -2.09 1.82 -17.97
CA GLN A 108 -3.18 2.75 -17.64
C GLN A 108 -4.55 2.13 -17.93
N ASN A 109 -5.43 2.15 -16.92
CA ASN A 109 -6.80 1.64 -16.97
C ASN A 109 -6.96 0.12 -17.19
N GLN A 110 -5.89 -0.69 -17.12
CA GLN A 110 -6.01 -2.15 -17.29
C GLN A 110 -6.33 -2.89 -15.99
N PHE A 111 -6.11 -2.25 -14.82
CA PHE A 111 -6.25 -2.93 -13.53
C PHE A 111 -7.40 -2.38 -12.70
N ASP A 112 -8.46 -3.16 -12.63
CA ASP A 112 -9.48 -3.04 -11.58
C ASP A 112 -9.11 -4.01 -10.44
N PHE A 113 -8.14 -3.62 -9.60
CA PHE A 113 -7.64 -4.46 -8.53
C PHE A 113 -8.73 -4.95 -7.56
N HIS A 114 -9.83 -4.21 -7.42
CA HIS A 114 -10.93 -4.62 -6.55
C HIS A 114 -11.67 -5.85 -7.09
N ASN A 115 -11.87 -5.91 -8.41
CA ASN A 115 -12.59 -6.99 -9.08
C ASN A 115 -11.68 -8.09 -9.65
N MET A 116 -10.36 -7.87 -9.69
CA MET A 116 -9.40 -8.88 -10.15
C MET A 116 -9.31 -10.07 -9.20
N ALA A 117 -9.07 -11.27 -9.75
CA ALA A 117 -8.70 -12.44 -8.96
C ALA A 117 -7.34 -12.24 -8.28
N GLU A 118 -7.18 -12.81 -7.08
CA GLU A 118 -5.94 -12.69 -6.31
C GLU A 118 -4.70 -13.16 -7.09
N GLN A 119 -4.83 -14.28 -7.80
CA GLN A 119 -3.74 -14.83 -8.61
C GLN A 119 -3.26 -13.85 -9.70
N ASP A 120 -4.19 -13.13 -10.33
CA ASP A 120 -3.86 -12.15 -11.36
C ASP A 120 -3.20 -10.92 -10.76
N ILE A 121 -3.65 -10.47 -9.58
CA ILE A 121 -3.00 -9.39 -8.83
C ILE A 121 -1.55 -9.77 -8.51
N ARG A 122 -1.34 -10.97 -7.97
CA ARG A 122 0.00 -11.50 -7.65
C ARG A 122 0.89 -11.56 -8.88
N LYS A 123 0.39 -12.16 -9.97
CA LYS A 123 1.12 -12.31 -11.24
C LYS A 123 1.58 -10.96 -11.80
N ASN A 124 0.71 -9.96 -11.78
CA ASN A 124 1.02 -8.64 -12.30
C ASN A 124 1.99 -7.87 -11.40
N LEU A 125 1.75 -7.83 -10.09
CA LEU A 125 2.55 -7.03 -9.18
C LEU A 125 3.93 -7.61 -8.90
N ILE A 126 4.10 -8.95 -8.92
CA ILE A 126 5.42 -9.59 -8.70
C ILE A 126 6.41 -9.29 -9.83
N SER A 127 5.94 -8.93 -11.01
CA SER A 127 6.79 -8.52 -12.14
C SER A 127 7.52 -7.19 -11.89
N ILE A 128 7.03 -6.38 -10.93
CA ILE A 128 7.61 -5.08 -10.60
C ILE A 128 8.82 -5.27 -9.69
N LYS A 129 10.02 -4.97 -10.18
CA LYS A 129 11.23 -5.05 -9.36
C LYS A 129 11.14 -4.11 -8.16
N GLY A 130 11.21 -4.68 -6.96
CA GLY A 130 11.03 -3.97 -5.69
C GLY A 130 9.73 -4.32 -4.96
N ILE A 131 8.80 -5.01 -5.63
CA ILE A 131 7.58 -5.55 -5.05
C ILE A 131 7.77 -7.05 -4.85
N GLY A 132 7.77 -7.48 -3.59
CA GLY A 132 7.83 -8.90 -3.20
C GLY A 132 6.47 -9.43 -2.75
N PRO A 133 6.37 -10.78 -2.52
CA PRO A 133 5.13 -11.42 -2.09
C PRO A 133 4.51 -10.74 -0.87
N TRP A 134 5.29 -10.46 0.15
CA TRP A 134 4.82 -9.78 1.36
C TRP A 134 4.22 -8.39 1.07
N THR A 135 4.84 -7.61 0.17
CA THR A 135 4.31 -6.29 -0.22
C THR A 135 2.97 -6.41 -0.95
N ILE A 136 2.82 -7.47 -1.77
CA ILE A 136 1.56 -7.78 -2.47
C ILE A 136 0.47 -8.14 -1.46
N ASP A 137 0.79 -8.97 -0.45
CA ASP A 137 -0.15 -9.35 0.60
C ASP A 137 -0.61 -8.12 1.40
N MET A 138 0.33 -7.25 1.80
CA MET A 138 -0.01 -5.98 2.48
C MET A 138 -0.89 -5.07 1.60
N PHE A 139 -0.62 -4.99 0.30
CA PHE A 139 -1.45 -4.24 -0.63
C PHE A 139 -2.87 -4.82 -0.73
N MET A 140 -2.99 -6.14 -0.86
CA MET A 140 -4.29 -6.82 -0.93
C MET A 140 -5.08 -6.67 0.36
N MET A 141 -4.44 -6.81 1.53
CA MET A 141 -5.11 -6.70 2.83
C MET A 141 -5.52 -5.26 3.17
N PHE A 142 -4.63 -4.29 2.98
CA PHE A 142 -4.79 -2.95 3.55
C PHE A 142 -5.14 -1.86 2.53
N THR A 143 -5.07 -2.15 1.23
CA THR A 143 -5.43 -1.19 0.19
C THR A 143 -6.72 -1.58 -0.52
N ILE A 144 -6.82 -2.84 -0.96
CA ILE A 144 -7.99 -3.33 -1.69
C ILE A 144 -8.91 -4.23 -0.86
N PHE A 145 -8.54 -4.52 0.40
CA PHE A 145 -9.32 -5.25 1.38
C PHE A 145 -9.81 -6.63 0.92
N LYS A 146 -8.93 -7.43 0.29
CA LYS A 146 -9.18 -8.86 0.08
C LYS A 146 -9.23 -9.55 1.44
N LEU A 147 -10.24 -10.42 1.64
CA LEU A 147 -10.57 -10.97 2.97
C LEU A 147 -9.79 -12.23 3.32
N ASP A 148 -9.32 -12.98 2.34
CA ASP A 148 -8.69 -14.29 2.55
C ASP A 148 -7.21 -14.25 2.12
N VAL A 149 -6.46 -13.31 2.71
CA VAL A 149 -5.02 -13.15 2.47
C VAL A 149 -4.28 -13.28 3.79
N LEU A 150 -3.35 -14.24 3.85
CA LEU A 150 -2.40 -14.43 4.96
C LEU A 150 -0.98 -14.17 4.43
N PRO A 151 -0.25 -13.19 4.98
CA PRO A 151 1.13 -12.89 4.59
C PRO A 151 2.13 -13.89 5.19
#